data_10a4d08ee9b5f1b35c05d63542c44413
#
_entry.id   10a4d08ee9b5f1b35c05d63542c44413
#
_cell.length_a   1.000
_cell.length_b   1.000
_cell.length_c   1.000
_cell.angle_alpha   90.00
_cell.angle_beta   90.00
_cell.angle_gamma   90.00
#
_symmetry.space_group_name_H-M   'P 1'
#
loop_
_entity.id
_entity.type
_entity.pdbx_description
1 polymer ?
#
loop_
_entity_poly.entity_id
_entity_poly.type
_entity_poly.pdbx_seq_one_letter_code
_entity_poly.pdbx_strand_id
1 'polypeptide(L)'
;CLYIVGYIEPGTKLSTSGFGTYKANLLTFFDSNDLWSTILADISSIEGEHEGFAFLGSGPILLSLIAISSIAFTKSKLKQLLTIELRCIAIVSVLLFIFALSNNIHIADIHIINLDLPKFIEKAFGIIRASGRMVWIPFYIIYLLIFIIMNSFDNKSLYKILLIFSILVAVVDTNKVSNLFRLKTGDIDINYKEVYSGPQHHNQYNYWNLQWNSPMQSKEWKEFPKAYKKISYIYPKNRPDNYFILALYAAKNNMSVNFGSFSRVKKEKVIEVIKDLEIVINNNNYDSDTLYYFNDNIAWNLALKNKREGDLVKIIDGLRILAPEYYNIKEK
;
A
#
# COMPACT_ATOMS: atom_id res chain seq x y z
N CYS A 1 14.61 -18.86 5.41
CA CYS A 1 13.31 -18.14 5.41
C CYS A 1 12.98 -17.57 4.04
N LEU A 2 13.79 -16.68 3.42
CA LEU A 2 13.46 -16.01 2.15
C LEU A 2 13.18 -16.97 0.99
N TYR A 3 13.86 -18.11 0.96
CA TYR A 3 13.60 -19.18 -0.03
C TYR A 3 12.24 -19.84 0.18
N ILE A 4 11.91 -20.18 1.43
CA ILE A 4 10.64 -20.87 1.80
C ILE A 4 9.42 -20.01 1.47
N VAL A 5 9.53 -18.69 1.67
CA VAL A 5 8.44 -17.73 1.35
C VAL A 5 8.46 -17.25 -0.11
N GLY A 6 9.25 -17.89 -0.97
CA GLY A 6 9.29 -17.62 -2.41
C GLY A 6 9.99 -16.31 -2.82
N TYR A 7 10.72 -15.67 -1.92
CA TYR A 7 11.50 -14.48 -2.26
C TYR A 7 12.72 -14.81 -3.10
N ILE A 8 13.34 -15.98 -2.89
CA ILE A 8 14.50 -16.48 -3.62
C ILE A 8 14.08 -17.73 -4.38
N GLU A 9 13.73 -17.58 -5.63
CA GLU A 9 13.41 -18.69 -6.53
C GLU A 9 14.51 -18.81 -7.61
N PRO A 10 15.08 -20.02 -7.86
CA PRO A 10 16.08 -20.20 -8.90
C PRO A 10 15.56 -19.72 -10.27
N GLY A 11 16.36 -18.93 -10.97
CA GLY A 11 16.03 -18.40 -12.30
C GLY A 11 15.18 -17.13 -12.32
N THR A 12 14.73 -16.58 -11.18
CA THR A 12 14.04 -15.30 -11.15
C THR A 12 15.02 -14.13 -11.00
N LYS A 13 14.77 -13.02 -11.70
CA LYS A 13 15.48 -11.76 -11.44
C LYS A 13 14.96 -11.19 -10.12
N LEU A 14 15.70 -11.43 -9.05
CA LEU A 14 15.32 -11.12 -7.67
C LEU A 14 15.32 -9.62 -7.35
N SER A 15 16.20 -8.87 -8.00
CA SER A 15 16.39 -7.45 -7.74
C SER A 15 15.29 -6.62 -8.40
N THR A 16 14.70 -5.72 -7.63
CA THR A 16 13.76 -4.71 -8.11
C THR A 16 14.44 -3.34 -8.08
N SER A 17 14.00 -2.42 -8.92
CA SER A 17 14.53 -1.04 -9.00
C SER A 17 14.04 -0.13 -7.84
N GLY A 18 13.61 -0.69 -6.72
CA GLY A 18 13.00 0.08 -5.63
C GLY A 18 13.96 0.49 -4.52
N PHE A 19 15.11 -0.16 -4.40
CA PHE A 19 16.15 0.23 -3.44
C PHE A 19 16.73 1.61 -3.83
N GLY A 20 16.85 2.51 -2.88
CA GLY A 20 17.23 3.91 -3.15
C GLY A 20 16.05 4.84 -3.43
N THR A 21 14.92 4.31 -3.92
CA THR A 21 13.68 5.08 -4.16
C THR A 21 12.71 4.95 -2.98
N TYR A 22 12.38 3.70 -2.60
CA TYR A 22 11.44 3.43 -1.50
C TYR A 22 12.19 3.33 -0.17
N LYS A 23 12.58 4.47 0.37
CA LYS A 23 13.43 4.63 1.54
C LYS A 23 12.77 5.45 2.63
N ALA A 24 13.42 5.57 3.79
CA ALA A 24 13.04 6.51 4.84
C ALA A 24 13.78 7.85 4.66
N ASN A 25 13.17 8.91 5.17
CA ASN A 25 13.80 10.21 5.35
C ASN A 25 14.46 10.29 6.73
N LEU A 26 15.52 11.07 6.89
CA LEU A 26 16.16 11.31 8.20
C LEU A 26 15.19 11.90 9.22
N LEU A 27 14.21 12.68 8.78
CA LEU A 27 13.20 13.32 9.63
C LEU A 27 11.90 12.52 9.74
N THR A 28 11.85 11.27 9.26
CA THR A 28 10.61 10.47 9.19
C THR A 28 9.87 10.34 10.53
N PHE A 29 10.58 10.40 11.67
CA PHE A 29 9.97 10.34 13.01
C PHE A 29 9.22 11.61 13.40
N PHE A 30 9.47 12.72 12.71
CA PHE A 30 8.90 14.04 12.94
C PHE A 30 7.98 14.51 11.82
N ASP A 31 8.02 13.85 10.67
CA ASP A 31 7.23 14.18 9.49
C ASP A 31 5.81 13.63 9.60
N SER A 32 4.85 14.54 9.70
CA SER A 32 3.43 14.22 9.79
C SER A 32 2.77 13.89 8.44
N ASN A 33 3.49 14.05 7.33
CA ASN A 33 2.98 13.87 5.97
C ASN A 33 1.66 14.63 5.74
N ASP A 34 1.58 15.86 6.24
CA ASP A 34 0.43 16.79 6.23
C ASP A 34 -0.90 16.24 6.81
N LEU A 35 -1.01 14.94 6.96
CA LEU A 35 -2.25 14.28 7.33
C LEU A 35 -2.32 13.90 8.82
N TRP A 36 -1.19 13.44 9.38
CA TRP A 36 -1.16 12.77 10.68
C TRP A 36 -0.97 13.70 11.86
N SER A 37 -0.80 15.01 11.63
CA SER A 37 -0.74 16.03 12.69
C SER A 37 -1.47 17.30 12.31
N THR A 38 -2.11 17.90 13.30
CA THR A 38 -2.64 19.27 13.23
C THR A 38 -1.71 20.28 13.92
N ILE A 39 -0.79 19.79 14.74
CA ILE A 39 0.13 20.61 15.55
C ILE A 39 1.46 20.80 14.82
N LEU A 40 2.00 19.73 14.25
CA LEU A 40 3.29 19.75 13.54
C LEU A 40 3.08 20.02 12.06
N ALA A 41 3.85 20.95 11.53
CA ALA A 41 3.86 21.23 10.11
C ALA A 41 4.38 20.03 9.31
N ASP A 42 3.92 19.93 8.08
CA ASP A 42 4.46 18.99 7.10
C ASP A 42 5.94 19.25 6.83
N ILE A 43 6.69 18.17 6.67
CA ILE A 43 8.07 18.22 6.23
C ILE A 43 8.10 17.76 4.79
N SER A 44 8.56 18.62 3.90
CA SER A 44 8.69 18.30 2.48
C SER A 44 9.46 16.99 2.28
N SER A 45 8.93 16.08 1.48
CA SER A 45 9.53 14.78 1.20
C SER A 45 9.54 14.49 -0.30
N ILE A 46 10.36 13.54 -0.73
CA ILE A 46 10.44 13.14 -2.14
C ILE A 46 9.60 11.90 -2.43
N GLU A 47 9.34 11.68 -3.71
CA GLU A 47 8.58 10.51 -4.17
C GLU A 47 9.25 9.19 -3.69
N GLY A 48 8.45 8.28 -3.15
CA GLY A 48 8.89 6.97 -2.65
C GLY A 48 9.15 6.92 -1.14
N GLU A 49 9.35 8.03 -0.45
CA GLU A 49 9.61 8.08 1.00
C GLU A 49 8.39 7.71 1.86
N HIS A 50 7.18 7.72 1.27
CA HIS A 50 5.98 7.22 1.94
C HIS A 50 6.09 5.76 2.43
N GLU A 51 6.95 4.94 1.82
CA GLU A 51 7.22 3.57 2.28
C GLU A 51 8.05 3.53 3.58
N GLY A 52 8.76 4.61 3.89
CA GLY A 52 9.53 4.79 5.11
C GLY A 52 8.84 5.66 6.15
N PHE A 53 7.54 5.90 6.03
CA PHE A 53 6.78 6.71 6.97
C PHE A 53 6.74 6.09 8.38
N ALA A 54 7.17 6.88 9.39
CA ALA A 54 7.30 6.44 10.78
C ALA A 54 7.07 7.58 11.79
N PHE A 55 6.10 8.45 11.52
CA PHE A 55 5.77 9.57 12.40
C PHE A 55 5.41 9.10 13.81
N LEU A 56 6.14 9.61 14.82
CA LEU A 56 5.91 9.23 16.22
C LEU A 56 4.63 9.82 16.82
N GLY A 57 4.11 10.91 16.26
CA GLY A 57 3.04 11.67 16.85
C GLY A 57 3.54 12.73 17.85
N SER A 58 2.84 13.84 17.93
CA SER A 58 3.24 14.98 18.78
C SER A 58 3.32 14.64 20.27
N GLY A 59 2.40 13.82 20.77
CA GLY A 59 2.42 13.37 22.16
C GLY A 59 3.67 12.54 22.51
N PRO A 60 3.98 11.46 21.81
CA PRO A 60 5.21 10.69 22.00
C PRO A 60 6.50 11.49 21.74
N ILE A 61 6.50 12.44 20.79
CA ILE A 61 7.63 13.35 20.59
C ILE A 61 7.86 14.18 21.87
N LEU A 62 6.81 14.74 22.45
CA LEU A 62 6.89 15.46 23.72
C LEU A 62 7.46 14.59 24.84
N LEU A 63 6.96 13.34 24.98
CA LEU A 63 7.51 12.40 25.98
C LEU A 63 8.97 12.05 25.71
N SER A 64 9.39 11.96 24.44
CA SER A 64 10.78 11.73 24.04
C SER A 64 11.69 12.85 24.54
N LEU A 65 11.27 14.12 24.34
CA LEU A 65 12.02 15.28 24.80
C LEU A 65 12.16 15.31 26.31
N ILE A 66 11.06 15.01 27.04
CA ILE A 66 11.09 14.91 28.50
C ILE A 66 11.99 13.74 28.95
N ALA A 67 11.90 12.57 28.31
CA ALA A 67 12.72 11.41 28.62
C ALA A 67 14.22 11.72 28.40
N ILE A 68 14.57 12.31 27.27
CA ILE A 68 15.96 12.71 26.95
C ILE A 68 16.47 13.73 27.99
N SER A 69 15.70 14.74 28.32
CA SER A 69 16.08 15.74 29.30
C SER A 69 16.29 15.12 30.69
N SER A 70 15.49 14.11 31.04
CA SER A 70 15.58 13.43 32.34
C SER A 70 16.81 12.52 32.48
N ILE A 71 17.40 12.07 31.37
CA ILE A 71 18.59 11.21 31.39
C ILE A 71 19.74 11.87 32.16
N ALA A 72 19.89 13.21 32.04
CA ALA A 72 20.91 13.93 32.78
C ALA A 72 20.81 13.76 34.30
N PHE A 73 19.58 13.61 34.82
CA PHE A 73 19.28 13.50 36.25
C PHE A 73 19.15 12.05 36.73
N THR A 74 18.97 11.09 35.81
CA THR A 74 18.67 9.68 36.14
C THR A 74 19.76 8.70 35.66
N LYS A 75 20.98 9.17 35.38
CA LYS A 75 22.08 8.37 34.79
C LYS A 75 22.35 7.03 35.49
N SER A 76 22.33 6.99 36.81
CA SER A 76 22.61 5.78 37.57
C SER A 76 21.53 4.71 37.38
N LYS A 77 20.25 5.10 37.36
CA LYS A 77 19.12 4.20 37.14
C LYS A 77 19.06 3.73 35.69
N LEU A 78 19.30 4.63 34.75
CA LEU A 78 19.34 4.29 33.33
C LEU A 78 20.41 3.23 33.03
N LYS A 79 21.57 3.30 33.68
CA LYS A 79 22.64 2.30 33.52
C LYS A 79 22.20 0.90 33.97
N GLN A 80 21.34 0.79 34.99
CA GLN A 80 20.77 -0.47 35.44
C GLN A 80 19.69 -1.01 34.51
N LEU A 81 18.90 -0.13 33.88
CA LEU A 81 17.84 -0.48 32.92
C LEU A 81 18.38 -0.90 31.56
N LEU A 82 19.55 -0.40 31.15
CA LEU A 82 20.19 -0.75 29.89
C LEU A 82 20.92 -2.09 29.98
N THR A 83 20.14 -3.17 30.04
CA THR A 83 20.67 -4.54 29.96
C THR A 83 21.41 -4.79 28.65
N ILE A 84 22.17 -5.88 28.57
CA ILE A 84 22.94 -6.25 27.38
C ILE A 84 21.98 -6.46 26.20
N GLU A 85 20.82 -7.09 26.44
CA GLU A 85 19.80 -7.37 25.45
C GLU A 85 19.24 -6.05 24.88
N LEU A 86 18.92 -5.08 25.73
CA LEU A 86 18.39 -3.79 25.29
C LEU A 86 19.41 -3.01 24.47
N ARG A 87 20.69 -3.08 24.82
CA ARG A 87 21.77 -2.47 24.01
C ARG A 87 21.89 -3.14 22.66
N CYS A 88 21.83 -4.48 22.58
CA CYS A 88 21.86 -5.19 21.32
C CYS A 88 20.67 -4.80 20.43
N ILE A 89 19.46 -4.71 21.00
CA ILE A 89 18.26 -4.27 20.28
C ILE A 89 18.43 -2.84 19.78
N ALA A 90 18.97 -1.93 20.58
CA ALA A 90 19.22 -0.55 20.16
C ALA A 90 20.24 -0.48 19.01
N ILE A 91 21.32 -1.24 19.06
CA ILE A 91 22.32 -1.30 17.99
C ILE A 91 21.68 -1.83 16.69
N VAL A 92 20.92 -2.93 16.77
CA VAL A 92 20.22 -3.49 15.62
C VAL A 92 19.22 -2.47 15.05
N SER A 93 18.51 -1.73 15.91
CA SER A 93 17.58 -0.67 15.48
C SER A 93 18.29 0.46 14.71
N VAL A 94 19.46 0.88 15.18
CA VAL A 94 20.27 1.89 14.47
C VAL A 94 20.72 1.36 13.11
N LEU A 95 21.20 0.12 13.04
CA LEU A 95 21.60 -0.50 11.76
C LEU A 95 20.43 -0.62 10.79
N LEU A 96 19.25 -0.98 11.29
CA LEU A 96 18.03 -1.06 10.47
C LEU A 96 17.56 0.33 10.01
N PHE A 97 17.72 1.36 10.83
CA PHE A 97 17.45 2.74 10.42
C PHE A 97 18.40 3.20 9.31
N ILE A 98 19.70 2.94 9.47
CA ILE A 98 20.70 3.23 8.42
C ILE A 98 20.34 2.50 7.12
N PHE A 99 19.94 1.23 7.21
CA PHE A 99 19.50 0.47 6.05
C PHE A 99 18.21 1.04 5.43
N ALA A 100 17.29 1.54 6.27
CA ALA A 100 16.05 2.16 5.81
C ALA A 100 16.29 3.46 5.03
N LEU A 101 17.34 4.23 5.36
CA LEU A 101 17.74 5.42 4.62
C LEU A 101 18.30 5.10 3.23
N SER A 102 18.71 3.82 3.00
CA SER A 102 19.26 3.35 1.74
C SER A 102 20.59 4.02 1.35
N ASN A 103 20.92 3.99 0.06
CA ASN A 103 22.14 4.62 -0.49
C ASN A 103 21.94 6.09 -0.90
N ASN A 104 20.71 6.60 -0.86
CA ASN A 104 20.36 7.95 -1.29
C ASN A 104 19.65 8.68 -0.14
N ILE A 105 20.44 9.35 0.71
CA ILE A 105 19.99 9.91 1.98
C ILE A 105 19.50 11.34 1.80
N HIS A 106 18.32 11.64 2.33
CA HIS A 106 17.70 12.96 2.33
C HIS A 106 17.34 13.41 3.75
N ILE A 107 17.38 14.72 3.95
CA ILE A 107 16.77 15.43 5.07
C ILE A 107 15.72 16.38 4.50
N ALA A 108 14.48 16.17 4.79
CA ALA A 108 13.38 16.79 4.04
C ALA A 108 13.54 16.50 2.52
N ASP A 109 13.42 17.52 1.68
CA ASP A 109 13.66 17.45 0.22
C ASP A 109 15.13 17.65 -0.17
N ILE A 110 16.02 17.92 0.82
CA ILE A 110 17.44 18.20 0.57
C ILE A 110 18.21 16.89 0.48
N HIS A 111 18.86 16.69 -0.65
CA HIS A 111 19.77 15.57 -0.86
C HIS A 111 21.08 15.78 -0.07
N ILE A 112 21.47 14.80 0.76
CA ILE A 112 22.66 14.86 1.61
C ILE A 112 23.79 14.00 1.04
N ILE A 113 23.50 12.71 0.80
CA ILE A 113 24.53 11.73 0.39
C ILE A 113 23.92 10.77 -0.64
N ASN A 114 24.67 10.52 -1.71
CA ASN A 114 24.43 9.39 -2.61
C ASN A 114 25.65 8.47 -2.59
N LEU A 115 25.46 7.24 -2.14
CA LEU A 115 26.50 6.23 -2.10
C LEU A 115 26.44 5.36 -3.35
N ASP A 116 27.47 5.42 -4.17
CA ASP A 116 27.62 4.53 -5.32
C ASP A 116 28.00 3.13 -4.84
N LEU A 117 26.98 2.26 -4.71
CA LEU A 117 27.18 0.90 -4.26
C LEU A 117 27.66 -0.02 -5.39
N PRO A 118 28.59 -0.94 -5.12
CA PRO A 118 28.91 -2.01 -6.07
C PRO A 118 27.67 -2.77 -6.51
N LYS A 119 27.55 -3.09 -7.80
CA LYS A 119 26.37 -3.72 -8.39
C LYS A 119 25.88 -4.99 -7.68
N PHE A 120 26.80 -5.76 -7.08
CA PHE A 120 26.44 -6.98 -6.34
C PHE A 120 25.73 -6.65 -5.02
N ILE A 121 26.11 -5.57 -4.33
CA ILE A 121 25.48 -5.07 -3.10
C ILE A 121 24.10 -4.50 -3.44
N GLU A 122 24.01 -3.69 -4.48
CA GLU A 122 22.76 -3.12 -4.97
C GLU A 122 21.75 -4.22 -5.34
N LYS A 123 22.19 -5.28 -6.01
CA LYS A 123 21.37 -6.43 -6.30
C LYS A 123 20.91 -7.18 -5.05
N ALA A 124 21.79 -7.36 -4.07
CA ALA A 124 21.48 -8.02 -2.81
C ALA A 124 20.46 -7.21 -2.00
N PHE A 125 20.63 -5.91 -1.89
CA PHE A 125 19.71 -5.02 -1.18
C PHE A 125 18.42 -4.78 -1.96
N GLY A 126 18.46 -4.79 -3.28
CA GLY A 126 17.29 -4.72 -4.16
C GLY A 126 16.33 -5.90 -4.04
N ILE A 127 16.70 -7.00 -3.34
CA ILE A 127 15.77 -8.04 -2.93
C ILE A 127 14.68 -7.44 -2.01
N ILE A 128 15.06 -6.50 -1.17
CA ILE A 128 14.15 -5.73 -0.30
C ILE A 128 13.80 -4.43 -1.04
N ARG A 129 12.77 -4.48 -1.87
CA ARG A 129 12.34 -3.35 -2.71
C ARG A 129 12.15 -2.04 -1.93
N ALA A 130 11.52 -2.12 -0.76
CA ALA A 130 11.19 -0.98 0.09
C ALA A 130 12.01 -1.07 1.38
N SER A 131 13.27 -0.62 1.33
CA SER A 131 14.14 -0.55 2.51
C SER A 131 13.56 0.35 3.59
N GLY A 132 12.82 1.39 3.22
CA GLY A 132 12.17 2.33 4.13
C GLY A 132 11.33 1.64 5.20
N ARG A 133 10.67 0.52 4.90
CA ARG A 133 9.87 -0.23 5.88
C ARG A 133 10.66 -0.76 7.07
N MET A 134 11.98 -0.87 6.96
CA MET A 134 12.83 -1.30 8.08
C MET A 134 12.87 -0.28 9.22
N VAL A 135 12.43 0.96 8.99
CA VAL A 135 12.28 1.99 10.01
C VAL A 135 11.20 1.65 11.06
N TRP A 136 10.25 0.76 10.75
CA TRP A 136 9.19 0.41 11.69
C TRP A 136 9.72 -0.30 12.94
N ILE A 137 10.84 -1.04 12.84
CA ILE A 137 11.47 -1.65 14.01
C ILE A 137 12.06 -0.57 14.93
N PRO A 138 12.94 0.35 14.48
CA PRO A 138 13.35 1.52 15.27
C PRO A 138 12.19 2.30 15.85
N PHE A 139 11.13 2.51 15.08
CA PHE A 139 9.91 3.21 15.53
C PHE A 139 9.35 2.59 16.82
N TYR A 140 9.09 1.29 16.86
CA TYR A 140 8.58 0.63 18.04
C TYR A 140 9.60 0.58 19.19
N ILE A 141 10.89 0.47 18.89
CA ILE A 141 11.94 0.50 19.89
C ILE A 141 12.04 1.88 20.56
N ILE A 142 11.86 2.97 19.81
CA ILE A 142 11.80 4.32 20.38
C ILE A 142 10.67 4.42 21.40
N TYR A 143 9.46 3.93 21.10
CA TYR A 143 8.37 3.89 22.07
C TYR A 143 8.71 3.09 23.30
N LEU A 144 9.28 1.90 23.12
CA LEU A 144 9.72 1.06 24.24
C LEU A 144 10.71 1.80 25.16
N LEU A 145 11.71 2.45 24.56
CA LEU A 145 12.71 3.23 25.31
C LEU A 145 12.10 4.40 26.05
N ILE A 146 11.19 5.14 25.41
CA ILE A 146 10.44 6.23 26.05
C ILE A 146 9.73 5.72 27.32
N PHE A 147 8.97 4.62 27.21
CA PHE A 147 8.23 4.07 28.35
C PHE A 147 9.16 3.54 29.44
N ILE A 148 10.27 2.90 29.10
CA ILE A 148 11.27 2.42 30.07
C ILE A 148 11.85 3.62 30.84
N ILE A 149 12.27 4.69 30.15
CA ILE A 149 12.86 5.88 30.77
C ILE A 149 11.82 6.60 31.63
N MET A 150 10.63 6.81 31.12
CA MET A 150 9.54 7.48 31.85
C MET A 150 9.12 6.66 33.08
N ASN A 151 9.12 5.32 33.01
CA ASN A 151 8.82 4.47 34.16
C ASN A 151 9.94 4.49 35.23
N SER A 152 11.14 4.95 34.91
CA SER A 152 12.25 5.09 35.87
C SER A 152 12.10 6.31 36.80
N PHE A 153 11.16 7.19 36.55
CA PHE A 153 10.91 8.37 37.38
C PHE A 153 10.47 7.96 38.79
N ASP A 154 11.04 8.62 39.81
CA ASP A 154 10.66 8.37 41.19
C ASP A 154 9.23 8.81 41.48
N ASN A 155 8.85 9.95 40.96
CA ASN A 155 7.49 10.47 41.11
C ASN A 155 6.53 9.81 40.12
N LYS A 156 5.89 8.73 40.55
CA LYS A 156 4.92 7.97 39.74
C LYS A 156 3.66 8.79 39.38
N SER A 157 3.29 9.76 40.22
CA SER A 157 2.16 10.66 39.92
C SER A 157 2.50 11.59 38.76
N LEU A 158 3.71 12.16 38.77
CA LEU A 158 4.18 13.00 37.65
C LEU A 158 4.24 12.19 36.35
N TYR A 159 4.76 10.97 36.39
CA TYR A 159 4.78 10.06 35.25
C TYR A 159 3.39 9.85 34.64
N LYS A 160 2.38 9.53 35.50
CA LYS A 160 1.00 9.33 35.05
C LYS A 160 0.41 10.60 34.44
N ILE A 161 0.65 11.77 35.04
CA ILE A 161 0.19 13.05 34.50
C ILE A 161 0.79 13.33 33.13
N LEU A 162 2.09 13.15 32.96
CA LEU A 162 2.76 13.36 31.68
C LEU A 162 2.28 12.38 30.61
N LEU A 163 2.01 11.12 30.98
CA LEU A 163 1.47 10.13 30.05
C LEU A 163 0.04 10.51 29.61
N ILE A 164 -0.83 10.87 30.55
CA ILE A 164 -2.20 11.30 30.24
C ILE A 164 -2.16 12.55 29.34
N PHE A 165 -1.34 13.53 29.69
CA PHE A 165 -1.18 14.74 28.90
C PHE A 165 -0.70 14.42 27.46
N SER A 166 0.28 13.54 27.31
CA SER A 166 0.74 13.10 25.98
C SER A 166 -0.36 12.42 25.17
N ILE A 167 -1.20 11.59 25.81
CA ILE A 167 -2.34 10.97 25.14
C ILE A 167 -3.35 12.03 24.68
N LEU A 168 -3.66 13.00 25.52
CA LEU A 168 -4.58 14.11 25.16
C LEU A 168 -4.02 14.91 23.98
N VAL A 169 -2.73 15.25 24.00
CA VAL A 169 -2.06 15.91 22.88
C VAL A 169 -2.18 15.07 21.61
N ALA A 170 -1.91 13.77 21.67
CA ALA A 170 -2.01 12.88 20.52
C ALA A 170 -3.44 12.80 19.96
N VAL A 171 -4.46 12.73 20.83
CA VAL A 171 -5.87 12.72 20.42
C VAL A 171 -6.26 14.01 19.69
N VAL A 172 -5.85 15.17 20.22
CA VAL A 172 -6.10 16.45 19.56
C VAL A 172 -5.35 16.54 18.24
N ASP A 173 -4.10 16.10 18.22
CA ASP A 173 -3.22 16.16 17.06
C ASP A 173 -3.70 15.31 15.89
N THR A 174 -4.26 14.13 16.16
CA THR A 174 -4.77 13.23 15.12
C THR A 174 -6.17 13.56 14.61
N ASN A 175 -6.73 14.71 14.97
CA ASN A 175 -8.10 15.08 14.59
C ASN A 175 -8.27 15.17 13.06
N LYS A 176 -7.27 15.66 12.34
CA LYS A 176 -7.29 15.77 10.86
C LYS A 176 -7.48 14.38 10.22
N VAL A 177 -6.68 13.40 10.61
CA VAL A 177 -6.78 12.03 10.09
C VAL A 177 -8.05 11.33 10.58
N SER A 178 -8.49 11.58 11.81
CA SER A 178 -9.76 11.07 12.33
C SER A 178 -10.93 11.54 11.48
N ASN A 179 -10.98 12.83 11.12
CA ASN A 179 -11.99 13.37 10.22
C ASN A 179 -11.94 12.73 8.82
N LEU A 180 -10.75 12.47 8.28
CA LEU A 180 -10.62 11.76 7.01
C LEU A 180 -11.18 10.32 7.08
N PHE A 181 -10.92 9.58 8.18
CA PHE A 181 -11.49 8.25 8.36
C PHE A 181 -13.01 8.29 8.50
N ARG A 182 -13.55 9.21 9.29
CA ARG A 182 -15.00 9.40 9.44
C ARG A 182 -15.66 9.75 8.10
N LEU A 183 -15.01 10.59 7.31
CA LEU A 183 -15.42 10.89 5.95
C LEU A 183 -15.46 9.64 5.07
N LYS A 184 -14.40 8.80 5.12
CA LYS A 184 -14.31 7.55 4.33
C LYS A 184 -15.30 6.48 4.77
N THR A 185 -15.76 6.49 6.01
CA THR A 185 -16.78 5.57 6.52
C THR A 185 -18.21 6.07 6.27
N GLY A 186 -18.36 7.29 5.77
CA GLY A 186 -19.68 7.89 5.52
C GLY A 186 -20.34 8.52 6.75
N ASP A 187 -19.59 8.64 7.87
CA ASP A 187 -20.11 9.22 9.12
C ASP A 187 -20.26 10.74 9.05
N ILE A 188 -19.66 11.40 8.08
CA ILE A 188 -19.70 12.86 7.92
C ILE A 188 -19.85 13.20 6.44
N ASP A 189 -20.82 14.09 6.14
CA ASP A 189 -20.91 14.76 4.83
C ASP A 189 -19.96 15.97 4.82
N ILE A 190 -18.75 15.79 4.31
CA ILE A 190 -17.80 16.87 4.11
C ILE A 190 -17.50 17.03 2.63
N ASN A 191 -17.33 18.26 2.17
CA ASN A 191 -16.86 18.53 0.81
C ASN A 191 -15.41 18.06 0.65
N TYR A 192 -15.23 16.95 -0.01
CA TYR A 192 -13.95 16.24 -0.14
C TYR A 192 -12.82 17.08 -0.75
N LYS A 193 -13.13 18.04 -1.63
CA LYS A 193 -12.15 18.93 -2.25
C LYS A 193 -11.43 19.83 -1.26
N GLU A 194 -12.04 20.11 -0.11
CA GLU A 194 -11.47 20.98 0.92
C GLU A 194 -10.50 20.25 1.86
N VAL A 195 -10.66 18.93 2.01
CA VAL A 195 -9.86 18.12 2.96
C VAL A 195 -8.55 17.62 2.35
N TYR A 196 -8.45 17.60 1.02
CA TYR A 196 -7.33 16.98 0.33
C TYR A 196 -6.83 17.82 -0.83
N SER A 197 -5.90 18.72 -0.54
CA SER A 197 -5.26 19.62 -1.53
C SER A 197 -3.92 19.11 -2.08
N GLY A 198 -3.52 17.86 -1.76
CA GLY A 198 -2.23 17.29 -2.19
C GLY A 198 -2.19 16.90 -3.67
N PRO A 199 -1.16 17.28 -4.43
CA PRO A 199 -1.08 17.06 -5.88
C PRO A 199 -0.88 15.59 -6.31
N GLN A 200 -0.49 14.70 -5.41
CA GLN A 200 -0.07 13.32 -5.77
C GLN A 200 -1.22 12.31 -5.92
N HIS A 201 -2.46 12.67 -5.65
CA HIS A 201 -3.53 11.69 -5.50
C HIS A 201 -4.76 11.90 -6.40
N HIS A 202 -4.76 12.89 -7.29
CA HIS A 202 -5.92 13.25 -8.11
C HIS A 202 -6.51 12.11 -8.94
N ASN A 203 -5.70 11.15 -9.40
CA ASN A 203 -6.18 10.06 -10.27
C ASN A 203 -6.63 8.79 -9.52
N GLN A 204 -6.27 8.64 -8.24
CA GLN A 204 -6.70 7.48 -7.44
C GLN A 204 -8.03 7.69 -6.72
N TYR A 205 -8.45 8.92 -6.55
CA TYR A 205 -9.64 9.27 -5.74
C TYR A 205 -10.97 8.93 -6.38
N ASN A 206 -11.07 8.88 -7.69
CA ASN A 206 -12.29 8.41 -8.34
C ASN A 206 -12.64 6.95 -8.01
N TYR A 207 -11.64 6.16 -7.57
CA TYR A 207 -11.82 4.77 -7.13
C TYR A 207 -12.11 4.64 -5.64
N TRP A 208 -11.77 5.63 -4.83
CA TRP A 208 -12.04 5.70 -3.42
C TRP A 208 -13.28 6.54 -3.14
N ASN A 209 -14.28 6.41 -3.99
CA ASN A 209 -15.55 7.03 -3.71
C ASN A 209 -15.99 6.54 -2.33
N LEU A 210 -16.17 7.48 -1.42
CA LEU A 210 -16.30 7.27 0.01
C LEU A 210 -17.40 6.28 0.39
N GLN A 211 -18.42 6.17 -0.47
CA GLN A 211 -19.55 5.28 -0.26
C GLN A 211 -19.40 3.89 -0.88
N TRP A 212 -18.25 3.57 -1.49
CA TRP A 212 -18.03 2.28 -2.15
C TRP A 212 -19.15 1.89 -3.14
N ASN A 213 -19.77 2.88 -3.75
CA ASN A 213 -20.78 2.64 -4.75
C ASN A 213 -20.13 2.01 -5.98
N SER A 214 -20.50 0.77 -6.25
CA SER A 214 -20.04 0.11 -7.47
C SER A 214 -20.61 0.85 -8.67
N PRO A 215 -19.81 1.16 -9.71
CA PRO A 215 -20.34 1.67 -10.97
C PRO A 215 -21.21 0.62 -11.70
N MET A 216 -21.12 -0.65 -11.31
CA MET A 216 -21.84 -1.78 -11.90
C MET A 216 -23.29 -1.82 -11.40
N GLN A 217 -24.16 -0.97 -11.95
CA GLN A 217 -25.56 -0.82 -11.54
C GLN A 217 -26.54 -1.57 -12.45
N SER A 218 -26.14 -1.89 -13.68
CA SER A 218 -26.98 -2.58 -14.66
C SER A 218 -27.40 -3.97 -14.15
N LYS A 219 -28.61 -4.38 -14.58
CA LYS A 219 -29.21 -5.67 -14.14
C LYS A 219 -28.37 -6.89 -14.53
N GLU A 220 -27.65 -6.82 -15.62
CA GLU A 220 -26.78 -7.87 -16.14
C GLU A 220 -25.74 -8.30 -15.09
N TRP A 221 -25.21 -7.37 -14.31
CA TRP A 221 -24.23 -7.68 -13.23
C TRP A 221 -24.81 -8.55 -12.12
N LYS A 222 -26.13 -8.50 -11.89
CA LYS A 222 -26.81 -9.38 -10.92
C LYS A 222 -27.09 -10.75 -11.50
N GLU A 223 -27.15 -10.86 -12.82
CA GLU A 223 -27.44 -12.12 -13.52
C GLU A 223 -26.17 -12.93 -13.82
N PHE A 224 -25.07 -12.28 -14.16
CA PHE A 224 -23.82 -12.95 -14.52
C PHE A 224 -23.31 -13.98 -13.52
N PRO A 225 -23.29 -13.76 -12.20
CA PRO A 225 -22.76 -14.75 -11.26
C PRO A 225 -23.56 -16.07 -11.19
N LYS A 226 -24.76 -16.09 -11.72
CA LYS A 226 -25.58 -17.31 -11.80
C LYS A 226 -25.07 -18.28 -12.87
N ALA A 227 -24.47 -17.73 -13.94
CA ALA A 227 -24.03 -18.48 -15.10
C ALA A 227 -22.50 -18.57 -15.22
N TYR A 228 -21.79 -17.52 -14.82
CA TYR A 228 -20.35 -17.40 -15.04
C TYR A 228 -19.59 -17.51 -13.71
N LYS A 229 -18.48 -18.24 -13.76
CA LYS A 229 -17.60 -18.49 -12.59
C LYS A 229 -16.25 -17.80 -12.70
N LYS A 230 -15.96 -17.20 -13.85
CA LYS A 230 -14.67 -16.55 -14.14
C LYS A 230 -14.88 -15.21 -14.82
N ILE A 231 -13.93 -14.30 -14.60
CA ILE A 231 -13.76 -13.07 -15.40
C ILE A 231 -12.37 -13.12 -16.01
N SER A 232 -12.30 -13.13 -17.34
CA SER A 232 -11.06 -13.07 -18.08
C SER A 232 -10.84 -11.70 -18.66
N TYR A 233 -9.76 -11.05 -18.24
CA TYR A 233 -9.27 -9.79 -18.79
C TYR A 233 -8.49 -10.10 -20.06
N ILE A 234 -8.89 -9.58 -21.18
CA ILE A 234 -8.19 -9.73 -22.45
C ILE A 234 -6.93 -8.85 -22.43
N TYR A 235 -5.79 -9.45 -22.74
CA TYR A 235 -4.45 -8.86 -22.63
C TYR A 235 -4.13 -8.41 -21.18
N PRO A 236 -4.09 -9.35 -20.22
CA PRO A 236 -3.82 -9.03 -18.84
C PRO A 236 -2.40 -8.45 -18.69
N LYS A 237 -2.30 -7.43 -17.85
CA LYS A 237 -1.04 -6.83 -17.39
C LYS A 237 -1.09 -6.67 -15.88
N ASN A 238 0.04 -6.40 -15.26
CA ASN A 238 0.05 -6.05 -13.85
C ASN A 238 -0.66 -4.70 -13.64
N ARG A 239 -1.64 -4.65 -12.76
CA ARG A 239 -2.54 -3.50 -12.53
C ARG A 239 -3.20 -3.01 -13.81
N PRO A 240 -4.00 -3.83 -14.48
CA PRO A 240 -4.70 -3.38 -15.67
C PRO A 240 -5.81 -2.37 -15.32
N ASP A 241 -6.25 -1.60 -16.29
CA ASP A 241 -7.32 -0.60 -16.10
C ASP A 241 -8.60 -1.28 -15.61
N ASN A 242 -9.34 -0.63 -14.73
CA ASN A 242 -10.57 -1.16 -14.11
C ASN A 242 -10.43 -2.47 -13.31
N TYR A 243 -9.18 -2.97 -13.09
CA TYR A 243 -8.98 -4.24 -12.40
C TYR A 243 -9.60 -4.28 -11.01
N PHE A 244 -9.57 -3.16 -10.30
CA PHE A 244 -10.06 -3.07 -8.93
C PHE A 244 -11.58 -3.32 -8.85
N ILE A 245 -12.35 -2.68 -9.74
CA ILE A 245 -13.82 -2.80 -9.82
C ILE A 245 -14.20 -4.25 -10.17
N LEU A 246 -13.53 -4.80 -11.19
CA LEU A 246 -13.76 -6.17 -11.64
C LEU A 246 -13.36 -7.20 -10.57
N ALA A 247 -12.22 -6.99 -9.89
CA ALA A 247 -11.78 -7.88 -8.82
C ALA A 247 -12.71 -7.86 -7.61
N LEU A 248 -13.19 -6.67 -7.21
CA LEU A 248 -14.16 -6.55 -6.12
C LEU A 248 -15.49 -7.24 -6.47
N TYR A 249 -15.96 -7.05 -7.69
CA TYR A 249 -17.17 -7.73 -8.18
C TYR A 249 -16.97 -9.26 -8.18
N ALA A 250 -15.84 -9.74 -8.72
CA ALA A 250 -15.51 -11.16 -8.74
C ALA A 250 -15.43 -11.75 -7.33
N ALA A 251 -14.76 -11.06 -6.40
CA ALA A 251 -14.64 -11.50 -5.01
C ALA A 251 -16.00 -11.59 -4.31
N LYS A 252 -16.88 -10.61 -4.49
CA LYS A 252 -18.25 -10.63 -3.93
C LYS A 252 -19.12 -11.77 -4.46
N ASN A 253 -18.81 -12.26 -5.66
CA ASN A 253 -19.60 -13.28 -6.35
C ASN A 253 -18.88 -14.63 -6.48
N ASN A 254 -17.78 -14.84 -5.75
CA ASN A 254 -16.96 -16.06 -5.78
C ASN A 254 -16.50 -16.46 -7.19
N MET A 255 -16.14 -15.48 -8.02
CA MET A 255 -15.63 -15.70 -9.37
C MET A 255 -14.09 -15.64 -9.37
N SER A 256 -13.44 -16.48 -10.16
CA SER A 256 -12.00 -16.42 -10.39
C SER A 256 -11.64 -15.35 -11.43
N VAL A 257 -10.38 -14.85 -11.39
CA VAL A 257 -9.88 -13.82 -12.30
C VAL A 257 -8.46 -14.15 -12.79
N ASN A 258 -8.09 -13.69 -13.99
CA ASN A 258 -6.74 -13.81 -14.56
C ASN A 258 -5.91 -12.52 -14.44
N PHE A 259 -6.32 -11.58 -13.62
CA PHE A 259 -5.68 -10.27 -13.45
C PHE A 259 -5.58 -9.89 -11.98
N GLY A 260 -4.75 -8.89 -11.68
CA GLY A 260 -4.58 -8.40 -10.31
C GLY A 260 -3.48 -7.35 -10.21
N SER A 261 -3.13 -7.00 -8.97
CA SER A 261 -1.99 -6.15 -8.65
C SER A 261 -0.97 -6.97 -7.87
N PHE A 262 0.13 -7.26 -8.50
CA PHE A 262 1.20 -8.08 -7.94
C PHE A 262 2.48 -7.24 -7.82
N SER A 263 3.21 -7.40 -6.72
CA SER A 263 4.51 -6.76 -6.54
C SER A 263 5.57 -7.34 -7.48
N ARG A 264 5.41 -8.60 -7.87
CA ARG A 264 6.30 -9.31 -8.80
C ARG A 264 5.48 -10.22 -9.71
N VAL A 265 5.74 -10.13 -11.01
CA VAL A 265 5.07 -10.93 -12.03
C VAL A 265 6.13 -11.57 -12.93
N LYS A 266 6.00 -12.87 -13.18
CA LYS A 266 6.80 -13.58 -14.18
C LYS A 266 6.31 -13.17 -15.56
N LYS A 267 7.10 -12.36 -16.29
CA LYS A 267 6.72 -11.84 -17.60
C LYS A 267 6.37 -12.94 -18.60
N GLU A 268 7.11 -14.04 -18.54
CA GLU A 268 6.92 -15.22 -19.40
C GLU A 268 5.51 -15.79 -19.24
N LYS A 269 5.01 -15.88 -17.99
CA LYS A 269 3.66 -16.38 -17.72
C LYS A 269 2.57 -15.43 -18.22
N VAL A 270 2.80 -14.13 -18.14
CA VAL A 270 1.85 -13.15 -18.70
C VAL A 270 1.78 -13.26 -20.22
N ILE A 271 2.93 -13.44 -20.90
CA ILE A 271 2.99 -13.62 -22.35
C ILE A 271 2.29 -14.93 -22.76
N GLU A 272 2.46 -16.02 -22.01
CA GLU A 272 1.79 -17.29 -22.24
C GLU A 272 0.26 -17.12 -22.20
N VAL A 273 -0.26 -16.51 -21.14
CA VAL A 273 -1.70 -16.23 -21.00
C VAL A 273 -2.23 -15.31 -22.10
N ILE A 274 -1.46 -14.30 -22.53
CA ILE A 274 -1.85 -13.44 -23.65
C ILE A 274 -1.98 -14.24 -24.94
N LYS A 275 -1.02 -15.12 -25.25
CA LYS A 275 -1.05 -15.97 -26.47
C LYS A 275 -2.27 -16.90 -26.46
N ASP A 276 -2.56 -17.52 -25.32
CA ASP A 276 -3.72 -18.41 -25.19
C ASP A 276 -5.03 -17.62 -25.44
N LEU A 277 -5.13 -16.41 -24.92
CA LEU A 277 -6.30 -15.54 -25.13
C LEU A 277 -6.39 -15.05 -26.57
N GLU A 278 -5.27 -14.80 -27.26
CA GLU A 278 -5.27 -14.46 -28.69
C GLU A 278 -5.84 -15.62 -29.53
N ILE A 279 -5.51 -16.85 -29.19
CA ILE A 279 -6.08 -18.03 -29.87
C ILE A 279 -7.60 -18.10 -29.62
N VAL A 280 -8.05 -17.85 -28.39
CA VAL A 280 -9.48 -17.84 -28.03
C VAL A 280 -10.23 -16.78 -28.85
N ILE A 281 -9.69 -15.55 -28.94
CA ILE A 281 -10.32 -14.43 -29.66
C ILE A 281 -10.36 -14.70 -31.15
N ASN A 282 -9.24 -15.13 -31.74
CA ASN A 282 -9.12 -15.32 -33.19
C ASN A 282 -10.02 -16.46 -33.68
N ASN A 283 -10.16 -17.51 -32.88
CA ASN A 283 -10.98 -18.68 -33.20
C ASN A 283 -12.43 -18.54 -32.73
N ASN A 284 -12.77 -17.44 -32.08
CA ASN A 284 -14.10 -17.21 -31.46
C ASN A 284 -14.52 -18.37 -30.53
N ASN A 285 -13.57 -18.96 -29.82
CA ASN A 285 -13.78 -20.15 -28.97
C ASN A 285 -13.75 -19.73 -27.50
N TYR A 286 -14.80 -19.03 -27.07
CA TYR A 286 -14.95 -18.55 -25.70
C TYR A 286 -15.54 -19.64 -24.78
N ASP A 287 -14.98 -19.77 -23.56
CA ASP A 287 -15.51 -20.65 -22.52
C ASP A 287 -16.87 -20.18 -22.05
N SER A 288 -17.84 -21.07 -21.99
CA SER A 288 -19.25 -20.74 -21.63
C SER A 288 -19.44 -20.31 -20.18
N ASP A 289 -18.50 -20.61 -19.26
CA ASP A 289 -18.52 -20.22 -17.83
C ASP A 289 -17.71 -18.95 -17.52
N THR A 290 -17.20 -18.27 -18.55
CA THR A 290 -16.26 -17.15 -18.42
C THR A 290 -16.82 -15.87 -19.02
N LEU A 291 -16.83 -14.78 -18.25
CA LEU A 291 -17.05 -13.43 -18.75
C LEU A 291 -15.73 -12.86 -19.27
N TYR A 292 -15.72 -12.25 -20.45
CA TYR A 292 -14.55 -11.64 -21.03
C TYR A 292 -14.69 -10.11 -21.00
N TYR A 293 -13.66 -9.45 -20.43
CA TYR A 293 -13.56 -8.00 -20.42
C TYR A 293 -12.48 -7.53 -21.40
N PHE A 294 -12.84 -6.57 -22.26
CA PHE A 294 -11.99 -6.05 -23.31
C PHE A 294 -11.55 -4.62 -23.03
N ASN A 295 -10.25 -4.40 -22.88
CA ASN A 295 -9.65 -3.06 -22.81
C ASN A 295 -9.02 -2.63 -24.15
N ASP A 296 -8.77 -3.58 -25.04
CA ASP A 296 -8.18 -3.34 -26.36
C ASP A 296 -9.26 -3.12 -27.43
N ASN A 297 -9.06 -2.11 -28.31
CA ASN A 297 -10.01 -1.75 -29.35
C ASN A 297 -10.07 -2.79 -30.48
N ILE A 298 -8.92 -3.38 -30.84
CA ILE A 298 -8.83 -4.34 -31.94
C ILE A 298 -9.54 -5.63 -31.54
N ALA A 299 -9.21 -6.16 -30.35
CA ALA A 299 -9.87 -7.36 -29.82
C ALA A 299 -11.37 -7.14 -29.61
N TRP A 300 -11.79 -5.96 -29.15
CA TRP A 300 -13.21 -5.62 -29.01
C TRP A 300 -13.96 -5.61 -30.34
N ASN A 301 -13.40 -4.96 -31.35
CA ASN A 301 -14.00 -4.92 -32.68
C ASN A 301 -14.10 -6.32 -33.31
N LEU A 302 -13.10 -7.17 -33.08
CA LEU A 302 -13.12 -8.56 -33.53
C LEU A 302 -14.24 -9.35 -32.85
N ALA A 303 -14.41 -9.18 -31.53
CA ALA A 303 -15.49 -9.81 -30.77
C ALA A 303 -16.88 -9.34 -31.24
N LEU A 304 -17.04 -8.06 -31.56
CA LEU A 304 -18.28 -7.52 -32.14
C LEU A 304 -18.58 -8.13 -33.51
N LYS A 305 -17.55 -8.22 -34.37
CA LYS A 305 -17.69 -8.77 -35.74
C LYS A 305 -18.04 -10.25 -35.73
N ASN A 306 -17.44 -11.02 -34.81
CA ASN A 306 -17.55 -12.47 -34.76
C ASN A 306 -18.60 -12.95 -33.72
N LYS A 307 -19.48 -12.05 -33.26
CA LYS A 307 -20.50 -12.38 -32.27
C LYS A 307 -21.40 -13.53 -32.73
N ARG A 308 -21.56 -14.58 -31.88
CA ARG A 308 -22.50 -15.67 -32.10
C ARG A 308 -23.93 -15.27 -31.66
N GLU A 309 -24.95 -15.95 -32.14
CA GLU A 309 -26.36 -15.63 -31.89
C GLU A 309 -26.72 -15.65 -30.39
N GLY A 310 -26.21 -16.59 -29.62
CA GLY A 310 -26.46 -16.68 -28.17
C GLY A 310 -25.60 -15.75 -27.29
N ASP A 311 -24.58 -15.08 -27.85
CA ASP A 311 -23.64 -14.29 -27.05
C ASP A 311 -24.17 -12.87 -26.77
N LEU A 312 -23.92 -12.36 -25.58
CA LEU A 312 -24.06 -10.94 -25.25
C LEU A 312 -22.70 -10.25 -25.45
N VAL A 313 -22.60 -9.34 -26.42
CA VAL A 313 -21.44 -8.48 -26.63
C VAL A 313 -21.93 -7.04 -26.51
N LYS A 314 -21.60 -6.36 -25.41
CA LYS A 314 -22.18 -5.06 -25.05
C LYS A 314 -21.27 -4.27 -24.13
N ILE A 315 -21.35 -2.93 -24.21
CA ILE A 315 -20.80 -2.04 -23.19
C ILE A 315 -21.83 -1.89 -22.09
N ILE A 316 -21.46 -2.31 -20.86
CA ILE A 316 -22.33 -2.28 -19.69
C ILE A 316 -21.63 -1.43 -18.62
N ASP A 317 -22.25 -0.34 -18.22
CA ASP A 317 -21.70 0.63 -17.26
C ASP A 317 -20.24 1.05 -17.60
N GLY A 318 -19.97 1.28 -18.90
CA GLY A 318 -18.65 1.67 -19.41
C GLY A 318 -17.66 0.53 -19.62
N LEU A 319 -18.02 -0.72 -19.27
CA LEU A 319 -17.17 -1.90 -19.41
C LEU A 319 -17.58 -2.71 -20.64
N ARG A 320 -16.61 -3.08 -21.48
CA ARG A 320 -16.81 -3.89 -22.70
C ARG A 320 -16.84 -5.35 -22.34
N ILE A 321 -18.01 -5.96 -22.35
CA ILE A 321 -18.23 -7.33 -21.89
C ILE A 321 -18.69 -8.23 -23.03
N LEU A 322 -18.08 -9.41 -23.12
CA LEU A 322 -18.60 -10.54 -23.85
C LEU A 322 -18.97 -11.63 -22.86
N ALA A 323 -20.24 -12.05 -22.93
CA ALA A 323 -20.80 -13.15 -22.12
C ALA A 323 -21.28 -14.23 -23.10
N PRO A 324 -20.51 -15.34 -23.23
CA PRO A 324 -20.84 -16.42 -24.15
C PRO A 324 -22.18 -17.07 -23.79
N GLU A 325 -22.98 -17.40 -24.79
CA GLU A 325 -24.27 -18.11 -24.63
C GLU A 325 -25.27 -17.47 -23.64
N TYR A 326 -25.13 -16.19 -23.37
CA TYR A 326 -25.93 -15.47 -22.34
C TYR A 326 -27.43 -15.59 -22.57
N TYR A 327 -27.91 -15.47 -23.82
CA TYR A 327 -29.32 -15.55 -24.13
C TYR A 327 -29.83 -16.99 -24.04
N ASN A 328 -29.03 -17.99 -24.39
CA ASN A 328 -29.38 -19.41 -24.29
C ASN A 328 -29.51 -19.89 -22.82
N ILE A 329 -28.67 -19.31 -21.93
CA ILE A 329 -28.71 -19.63 -20.50
C ILE A 329 -29.92 -18.99 -19.83
N LYS A 330 -30.36 -17.83 -20.31
CA LYS A 330 -31.49 -17.09 -19.73
C LYS A 330 -32.85 -17.69 -20.07
N GLU A 331 -32.95 -18.46 -21.14
CA GLU A 331 -34.18 -19.14 -21.57
C GLU A 331 -34.40 -20.50 -20.89
N LYS A 332 -33.38 -21.02 -20.20
CA LYS A 332 -33.46 -22.23 -19.37
C LYS A 332 -33.77 -21.89 -17.91
#